data_d46c2ae669ce241bb6b94d123539719f
#
_entry.id   d46c2ae669ce241bb6b94d123539719f
#
_cell.length_a   1.000
_cell.length_b   1.000
_cell.length_c   1.000
_cell.angle_alpha   90.00
_cell.angle_beta   90.00
_cell.angle_gamma   90.00
#
_symmetry.space_group_name_H-M   'P 1'
#
loop_
_entity.id
_entity.type
_entity.pdbx_description
1 polymer ?
#
loop_
_entity_poly.entity_id
_entity_poly.type
_entity_poly.pdbx_seq_one_letter_code
_entity_poly.pdbx_strand_id
1 'polypeptide(L)'
;MQLTSKIELYGDEIGKVEYVEHMGSDLSIVNSARVSFGKHKEELDGKDKKLIKYLIKHRHTSTLEHCLVTFRFKVPLFIRSQHHRHRTWSYNEISRRYTEENLQFYEPRYFRTQSKSNRQASNLSLIHI
;
A
#
# COMPACT_ATOMS: atom_id res chain seq x y z
N MET A 1 -6.20 -10.17 -14.57
CA MET A 1 -5.23 -9.09 -14.41
C MET A 1 -4.07 -9.67 -13.60
N GLN A 2 -2.92 -9.91 -14.23
CA GLN A 2 -1.73 -10.36 -13.49
C GLN A 2 -1.30 -9.20 -12.57
N LEU A 3 -1.30 -9.44 -11.28
CA LEU A 3 -0.69 -8.52 -10.32
C LEU A 3 0.80 -8.46 -10.65
N THR A 4 1.28 -7.31 -11.07
CA THR A 4 2.71 -7.05 -11.16
C THR A 4 3.27 -7.24 -9.76
N SER A 5 4.11 -8.24 -9.58
CA SER A 5 4.69 -8.58 -8.26
C SER A 5 5.62 -7.47 -7.72
N LYS A 6 5.97 -6.50 -8.54
CA LYS A 6 6.95 -5.45 -8.23
C LYS A 6 6.61 -4.15 -8.97
N ILE A 7 6.71 -3.04 -8.27
CA ILE A 7 6.65 -1.68 -8.82
C ILE A 7 7.96 -0.99 -8.48
N GLU A 8 8.67 -0.49 -9.48
CA GLU A 8 9.87 0.33 -9.30
C GLU A 8 9.50 1.78 -9.03
N LEU A 9 10.23 2.39 -8.12
CA LEU A 9 10.02 3.76 -7.66
C LEU A 9 11.24 4.61 -8.04
N TYR A 10 11.03 5.91 -8.20
CA TYR A 10 12.07 6.93 -8.35
C TYR A 10 12.96 6.81 -9.60
N GLY A 11 12.89 5.75 -10.38
CA GLY A 11 13.75 5.52 -11.54
C GLY A 11 15.22 5.35 -11.20
N ASP A 12 15.54 4.88 -10.00
CA ASP A 12 16.89 4.69 -9.46
C ASP A 12 17.31 3.21 -9.41
N GLU A 13 16.45 2.30 -9.91
CA GLU A 13 16.62 0.85 -9.88
C GLU A 13 16.73 0.27 -8.45
N ILE A 14 16.62 1.10 -7.43
CA ILE A 14 16.77 0.74 -6.02
C ILE A 14 15.42 0.72 -5.32
N GLY A 15 14.67 1.82 -5.44
CA GLY A 15 13.38 2.01 -4.78
C GLY A 15 12.31 1.12 -5.39
N LYS A 16 11.59 0.37 -4.55
CA LYS A 16 10.54 -0.53 -5.03
C LYS A 16 9.51 -0.89 -3.96
N VAL A 17 8.34 -1.30 -4.44
CA VAL A 17 7.32 -1.99 -3.66
C VAL A 17 7.10 -3.36 -4.29
N GLU A 18 7.22 -4.40 -3.49
CA GLU A 18 7.02 -5.79 -3.90
C GLU A 18 5.82 -6.38 -3.15
N TYR A 19 4.92 -7.01 -3.89
CA TYR A 19 3.90 -7.85 -3.30
C TYR A 19 4.55 -9.13 -2.78
N VAL A 20 4.23 -9.52 -1.54
CA VAL A 20 4.73 -10.76 -0.94
C VAL A 20 3.63 -11.81 -0.92
N GLU A 21 2.54 -11.51 -0.22
CA GLU A 21 1.42 -12.45 -0.05
C GLU A 21 0.17 -11.72 0.42
N HIS A 22 -0.96 -12.41 0.40
CA HIS A 22 -2.19 -11.93 1.00
C HIS A 22 -2.98 -13.07 1.64
N MET A 23 -3.82 -12.69 2.58
CA MET A 23 -4.87 -13.54 3.14
C MET A 23 -6.23 -12.96 2.76
N GLY A 24 -7.18 -13.83 2.42
CA GLY A 24 -8.52 -13.43 1.99
C GLY A 24 -8.61 -13.14 0.50
N SER A 25 -9.82 -12.83 0.07
CA SER A 25 -10.17 -12.60 -1.33
C SER A 25 -11.48 -11.81 -1.44
N ASP A 26 -11.89 -11.47 -2.65
CA ASP A 26 -13.20 -10.88 -2.91
C ASP A 26 -14.35 -11.76 -2.33
N LEU A 27 -14.18 -13.07 -2.34
CA LEU A 27 -15.14 -14.00 -1.76
C LEU A 27 -15.21 -13.88 -0.23
N SER A 28 -14.07 -13.64 0.41
CA SER A 28 -14.00 -13.39 1.86
C SER A 28 -14.79 -12.13 2.24
N ILE A 29 -14.65 -11.06 1.46
CA ILE A 29 -15.38 -9.79 1.65
C ILE A 29 -16.89 -10.02 1.50
N VAL A 30 -17.30 -10.73 0.46
CA VAL A 30 -18.71 -11.02 0.18
C VAL A 30 -19.31 -11.86 1.28
N ASN A 31 -18.63 -12.92 1.73
CA ASN A 31 -19.10 -13.80 2.78
C ASN A 31 -19.17 -13.07 4.12
N SER A 32 -18.19 -12.24 4.46
CA SER A 32 -18.25 -11.39 5.65
C SER A 32 -19.49 -10.48 5.67
N ALA A 33 -19.82 -9.87 4.54
CA ALA A 33 -21.04 -9.05 4.42
C ALA A 33 -22.32 -9.88 4.55
N ARG A 34 -22.33 -11.13 4.11
CA ARG A 34 -23.50 -12.01 4.09
C ARG A 34 -23.75 -12.75 5.40
N VAL A 35 -22.79 -12.73 6.33
CA VAL A 35 -22.95 -13.34 7.66
C VAL A 35 -24.22 -12.84 8.36
N SER A 36 -24.53 -11.56 8.24
CA SER A 36 -25.76 -10.97 8.82
C SER A 36 -27.05 -11.60 8.32
N PHE A 37 -27.00 -12.28 7.18
CA PHE A 37 -28.15 -12.97 6.57
C PHE A 37 -28.05 -14.49 6.70
N GLY A 38 -27.05 -15.00 7.41
CA GLY A 38 -26.78 -16.43 7.54
C GLY A 38 -26.49 -17.13 6.21
N LYS A 39 -25.93 -16.38 5.24
CA LYS A 39 -25.64 -16.89 3.89
C LYS A 39 -24.15 -17.01 3.66
N HIS A 40 -23.77 -18.09 2.98
CA HIS A 40 -22.41 -18.35 2.53
C HIS A 40 -22.41 -18.69 1.03
N LYS A 41 -21.35 -18.31 0.33
CA LYS A 41 -21.14 -18.63 -1.09
C LYS A 41 -19.77 -19.27 -1.26
N GLU A 42 -19.65 -20.12 -2.25
CA GLU A 42 -18.40 -20.76 -2.65
C GLU A 42 -17.78 -20.08 -3.88
N GLU A 43 -18.61 -19.39 -4.67
CA GLU A 43 -18.17 -18.71 -5.89
C GLU A 43 -18.77 -17.32 -6.02
N LEU A 44 -18.02 -16.44 -6.69
CA LEU A 44 -18.41 -15.06 -6.96
C LEU A 44 -19.29 -14.98 -8.22
N ASP A 45 -20.27 -14.09 -8.16
CA ASP A 45 -21.07 -13.71 -9.33
C ASP A 45 -21.03 -12.20 -9.62
N GLY A 46 -21.70 -11.78 -10.68
CA GLY A 46 -21.74 -10.36 -11.07
C GLY A 46 -22.44 -9.45 -10.06
N LYS A 47 -23.33 -9.99 -9.20
CA LYS A 47 -23.99 -9.25 -8.12
C LYS A 47 -23.02 -9.00 -6.97
N ASP A 48 -22.10 -9.92 -6.72
CA ASP A 48 -21.10 -9.81 -5.68
C ASP A 48 -20.09 -8.68 -5.96
N LYS A 49 -19.70 -8.51 -7.23
CA LYS A 49 -18.90 -7.35 -7.64
C LYS A 49 -19.59 -6.02 -7.39
N LYS A 50 -20.91 -5.96 -7.58
CA LYS A 50 -21.72 -4.78 -7.26
C LYS A 50 -21.78 -4.56 -5.74
N LEU A 51 -21.91 -5.64 -4.96
CA LEU A 51 -21.89 -5.57 -3.49
C LEU A 51 -20.56 -5.03 -2.98
N ILE A 52 -19.42 -5.52 -3.45
CA ILE A 52 -18.10 -5.02 -3.05
C ILE A 52 -17.98 -3.52 -3.34
N LYS A 53 -18.37 -3.09 -4.55
CA LYS A 53 -18.36 -1.65 -4.91
C LYS A 53 -19.24 -0.83 -3.98
N TYR A 54 -20.43 -1.35 -3.61
CA TYR A 54 -21.33 -0.71 -2.67
C TYR A 54 -20.69 -0.56 -1.28
N LEU A 55 -20.09 -1.63 -0.75
CA LEU A 55 -19.43 -1.64 0.57
C LEU A 55 -18.30 -0.61 0.62
N ILE A 56 -17.47 -0.53 -0.41
CA ILE A 56 -16.39 0.46 -0.51
C ILE A 56 -16.96 1.89 -0.57
N LYS A 57 -17.96 2.12 -1.45
CA LYS A 57 -18.58 3.43 -1.63
C LYS A 57 -19.18 3.97 -0.33
N HIS A 58 -19.80 3.10 0.45
CA HIS A 58 -20.47 3.46 1.70
C HIS A 58 -19.59 3.26 2.95
N ARG A 59 -18.29 3.00 2.76
CA ARG A 59 -17.31 2.83 3.83
C ARG A 59 -17.68 1.75 4.86
N HIS A 60 -18.27 0.66 4.40
CA HIS A 60 -18.50 -0.53 5.21
C HIS A 60 -17.19 -1.33 5.31
N THR A 61 -16.22 -0.81 6.08
CA THR A 61 -14.83 -1.27 6.07
C THR A 61 -14.62 -2.61 6.76
N SER A 62 -15.47 -2.95 7.74
CA SER A 62 -15.32 -4.20 8.53
C SER A 62 -15.25 -5.45 7.66
N THR A 63 -15.94 -5.49 6.53
CA THR A 63 -15.89 -6.63 5.60
C THR A 63 -14.55 -6.75 4.89
N LEU A 64 -13.82 -5.64 4.70
CA LEU A 64 -12.50 -5.60 4.09
C LEU A 64 -11.40 -6.01 5.08
N GLU A 65 -11.64 -5.83 6.38
CA GLU A 65 -10.70 -6.14 7.46
C GLU A 65 -10.46 -7.65 7.66
N HIS A 66 -11.23 -8.49 6.96
CA HIS A 66 -10.98 -9.93 6.83
C HIS A 66 -9.92 -10.27 5.77
N CYS A 67 -9.36 -9.28 5.11
CA CYS A 67 -8.30 -9.44 4.12
C CYS A 67 -7.05 -8.69 4.56
N LEU A 68 -5.92 -9.36 4.47
CA LEU A 68 -4.61 -8.79 4.77
C LEU A 68 -3.71 -8.90 3.55
N VAL A 69 -2.82 -7.94 3.38
CA VAL A 69 -1.83 -7.96 2.31
C VAL A 69 -0.47 -7.57 2.85
N THR A 70 0.56 -8.32 2.46
CA THR A 70 1.94 -8.09 2.84
C THR A 70 2.72 -7.53 1.66
N PHE A 71 3.37 -6.40 1.87
CA PHE A 71 4.27 -5.78 0.92
C PHE A 71 5.67 -5.63 1.51
N ARG A 72 6.67 -5.71 0.66
CA ARG A 72 8.04 -5.33 0.96
C ARG A 72 8.34 -3.98 0.31
N PHE A 73 8.79 -3.03 1.11
CA PHE A 73 9.17 -1.71 0.67
C PHE A 73 10.69 -1.55 0.71
N LYS A 74 11.25 -0.99 -0.34
CA LYS A 74 12.60 -0.44 -0.34
C LYS A 74 12.48 1.03 -0.72
N VAL A 75 12.60 1.90 0.26
CA VAL A 75 12.29 3.33 0.14
C VAL A 75 13.28 4.14 0.98
N PRO A 76 13.49 5.42 0.63
CA PRO A 76 14.29 6.33 1.43
C PRO A 76 13.74 6.46 2.87
N LEU A 77 14.63 6.71 3.81
CA LEU A 77 14.29 6.80 5.23
C LEU A 77 13.21 7.84 5.54
N PHE A 78 13.20 8.97 4.84
CA PHE A 78 12.18 10.00 5.02
C PHE A 78 10.79 9.55 4.56
N ILE A 79 10.68 8.75 3.50
CA ILE A 79 9.42 8.13 3.06
C ILE A 79 8.96 7.10 4.08
N ARG A 80 9.87 6.23 4.53
CA ARG A 80 9.60 5.25 5.59
C ARG A 80 9.04 5.94 6.84
N SER A 81 9.63 7.02 7.28
CA SER A 81 9.20 7.76 8.47
C SER A 81 7.78 8.32 8.33
N GLN A 82 7.41 8.82 7.16
CA GLN A 82 6.03 9.25 6.87
C GLN A 82 5.06 8.07 6.82
N HIS A 83 5.46 6.97 6.20
CA HIS A 83 4.63 5.77 6.09
C HIS A 83 4.30 5.18 7.48
N HIS A 84 5.23 5.16 8.41
CA HIS A 84 5.04 4.69 9.78
C HIS A 84 4.08 5.55 10.61
N ARG A 85 3.64 6.70 10.13
CA ARG A 85 2.56 7.49 10.74
C ARG A 85 1.17 6.86 10.55
N HIS A 86 1.02 5.98 9.58
CA HIS A 86 -0.19 5.18 9.38
C HIS A 86 -0.18 3.98 10.34
N ARG A 87 -0.72 4.17 11.54
CA ARG A 87 -0.56 3.26 12.69
C ARG A 87 -1.43 2.01 12.66
N THR A 88 -2.18 1.78 11.60
CA THR A 88 -3.00 0.58 11.39
C THR A 88 -2.20 -0.58 10.77
N TRP A 89 -0.95 -0.35 10.43
CA TRP A 89 -0.07 -1.32 9.80
C TRP A 89 0.85 -1.97 10.82
N SER A 90 1.21 -3.23 10.56
CA SER A 90 2.30 -3.89 11.27
C SER A 90 3.59 -3.77 10.45
N TYR A 91 4.70 -3.51 11.11
CA TYR A 91 5.98 -3.24 10.46
C TYR A 91 7.07 -4.14 10.99
N ASN A 92 7.92 -4.60 10.07
CA ASN A 92 9.24 -5.12 10.38
C ASN A 92 10.23 -4.48 9.41
N GLU A 93 11.38 -4.10 9.89
CA GLU A 93 12.42 -3.51 9.05
C GLU A 93 13.80 -4.09 9.34
N ILE A 94 14.70 -3.95 8.38
CA ILE A 94 16.10 -4.32 8.56
C ILE A 94 16.70 -3.42 9.63
N SER A 95 17.22 -4.04 10.68
CA SER A 95 17.91 -3.31 11.74
C SER A 95 19.37 -3.10 11.39
N ARG A 96 19.79 -1.83 11.32
CA ARG A 96 21.19 -1.45 11.14
C ARG A 96 22.06 -1.70 12.37
N ARG A 97 21.48 -2.21 13.44
CA ARG A 97 22.22 -2.71 14.61
C ARG A 97 22.77 -4.11 14.37
N TYR A 98 22.20 -4.85 13.40
CA TYR A 98 22.53 -6.26 13.17
C TYR A 98 23.14 -6.52 11.81
N THR A 99 23.04 -5.60 10.86
CA THR A 99 23.61 -5.75 9.52
C THR A 99 24.04 -4.41 8.94
N GLU A 100 25.21 -4.39 8.31
CA GLU A 100 25.76 -3.28 7.53
C GLU A 100 25.70 -3.58 6.02
N GLU A 101 25.29 -4.79 5.64
CA GLU A 101 25.23 -5.20 4.25
C GLU A 101 24.23 -4.38 3.45
N ASN A 102 24.56 -4.18 2.18
CA ASN A 102 23.68 -3.51 1.20
C ASN A 102 23.15 -2.15 1.63
N LEU A 103 23.97 -1.37 2.32
CA LEU A 103 23.64 0.02 2.62
C LEU A 103 23.63 0.81 1.30
N GLN A 104 22.49 1.37 0.97
CA GLN A 104 22.28 2.19 -0.21
C GLN A 104 21.71 3.53 0.21
N PHE A 105 22.07 4.57 -0.50
CA PHE A 105 21.61 5.93 -0.26
C PHE A 105 20.71 6.37 -1.41
N TYR A 106 19.64 7.07 -1.08
CA TYR A 106 18.80 7.72 -2.08
C TYR A 106 19.48 9.02 -2.48
N GLU A 107 19.72 9.17 -3.77
CA GLU A 107 20.27 10.38 -4.38
C GLU A 107 19.17 11.10 -5.15
N PRO A 108 18.67 12.25 -4.66
CA PRO A 108 17.58 12.95 -5.33
C PRO A 108 18.08 13.62 -6.60
N ARG A 109 17.39 13.39 -7.71
CA ARG A 109 17.68 14.06 -9.00
C ARG A 109 17.20 15.52 -9.02
N TYR A 110 16.27 15.86 -8.14
CA TYR A 110 15.70 17.21 -8.01
C TYR A 110 15.10 17.38 -6.61
N PHE A 111 15.06 18.63 -6.16
CA PHE A 111 14.33 18.98 -4.95
C PHE A 111 12.93 19.49 -5.29
N ARG A 112 12.01 19.32 -4.36
CA ARG A 112 10.65 19.85 -4.46
C ARG A 112 10.57 21.15 -3.66
N THR A 113 9.87 22.13 -4.23
CA THR A 113 9.54 23.38 -3.53
C THR A 113 8.14 23.27 -2.91
N GLN A 114 7.92 23.98 -1.81
CA GLN A 114 6.62 24.04 -1.19
C GLN A 114 5.61 24.75 -2.13
N SER A 115 4.40 24.20 -2.21
CA SER A 115 3.31 24.85 -2.93
C SER A 115 2.90 26.16 -2.23
N LYS A 116 2.68 27.22 -3.03
CA LYS A 116 2.22 28.50 -2.50
C LYS A 116 0.77 28.45 -2.00
N SER A 117 -0.06 27.62 -2.58
CA SER A 117 -1.49 27.51 -2.28
C SER A 117 -1.82 26.43 -1.24
N ASN A 118 -1.01 25.40 -1.12
CA ASN A 118 -1.21 24.32 -0.16
C ASN A 118 0.09 24.02 0.57
N ARG A 119 0.17 24.37 1.83
CA ARG A 119 1.37 24.19 2.66
C ARG A 119 1.77 22.74 2.87
N GLN A 120 0.87 21.78 2.65
CA GLN A 120 1.17 20.35 2.74
C GLN A 120 1.59 19.75 1.38
N ALA A 121 1.42 20.49 0.29
CA ALA A 121 1.79 20.06 -1.04
C ALA A 121 3.16 20.63 -1.46
N SER A 122 3.76 19.99 -2.43
CA SER A 122 5.02 20.44 -3.04
C SER A 122 4.91 20.39 -4.55
N ASN A 123 5.61 21.31 -5.20
CA ASN A 123 5.77 21.36 -6.65
C ASN A 123 7.10 20.76 -7.06
N LEU A 124 7.17 20.20 -8.27
CA LEU A 124 8.46 19.84 -8.87
C LEU A 124 9.30 21.11 -9.03
N SER A 125 10.48 21.11 -8.43
CA SER A 125 11.48 22.14 -8.69
C SER A 125 12.41 21.67 -9.79
N LEU A 126 12.77 22.55 -10.70
CA LEU A 126 13.77 22.32 -11.74
C LEU A 126 15.19 22.61 -11.22
N ILE A 127 15.42 22.68 -9.93
CA ILE A 127 16.77 22.77 -9.38
C ILE A 127 17.42 21.40 -9.59
N HIS A 128 18.20 21.31 -10.66
CA HIS A 128 19.12 20.20 -10.86
C HIS A 128 20.29 20.36 -9.89
N ILE A 129 20.64 19.28 -9.25
CA ILE A 129 21.87 19.18 -8.44
C ILE A 129 23.03 18.92 -9.41
#